data_5dfec9d6ff29072eedaed85dfffb1d32
#
_entry.id   5dfec9d6ff29072eedaed85dfffb1d32
#
_cell.length_a   1.000
_cell.length_b   1.000
_cell.length_c   1.000
_cell.angle_alpha   90.00
_cell.angle_beta   90.00
_cell.angle_gamma   90.00
#
_symmetry.space_group_name_H-M   'P 1'
#
loop_
_entity.id
_entity.type
_entity.pdbx_description
1 polymer ?
#
loop_
_entity_poly.entity_id
_entity_poly.type
_entity_poly.pdbx_seq_one_letter_code
_entity_poly.pdbx_strand_id
1 'polypeptide(L)'
;MPGMLRNLIENTFLVVGALFPIVNPIGNTPIFLSLTKGLSGHGRAVLARMIALNGLVLILTSIFIGTHILAFFGISLPVVQVGGGLVVISTGWGLLRHSDDDDASDEDKQKECHEADYSKQAFYPLTLPLTVGPGSISVAITVGANRQEGSEWRWTLIAGMILGSLVIAASIYLSYRFAERIGRTLGDSAMNVIIRISSFILVCIGVQILWNGLSTLLRTVLPR
;
A
#
# COMPACT_ATOMS: atom_id res chain seq x y z
N MET A 1 -23.42 -24.07 -1.34
CA MET A 1 -23.08 -23.05 -0.30
C MET A 1 -21.65 -23.14 0.25
N PRO A 2 -21.05 -24.31 0.59
CA PRO A 2 -19.66 -24.33 1.11
C PRO A 2 -18.61 -23.79 0.13
N GLY A 3 -18.75 -24.04 -1.16
CA GLY A 3 -17.80 -23.53 -2.17
C GLY A 3 -17.83 -22.01 -2.35
N MET A 4 -19.00 -21.39 -2.22
CA MET A 4 -19.15 -19.94 -2.33
C MET A 4 -18.44 -19.20 -1.19
N LEU A 5 -18.62 -19.65 0.06
CA LEU A 5 -17.97 -19.07 1.22
C LEU A 5 -16.46 -19.27 1.17
N ARG A 6 -16.00 -20.44 0.76
CA ARG A 6 -14.59 -20.75 0.57
C ARG A 6 -13.95 -19.79 -0.46
N ASN A 7 -14.54 -19.64 -1.64
CA ASN A 7 -14.03 -18.74 -2.67
C ASN A 7 -14.00 -17.27 -2.22
N LEU A 8 -15.01 -16.83 -1.46
CA LEU A 8 -15.02 -15.49 -0.88
C LEU A 8 -13.84 -15.28 0.07
N ILE A 9 -13.61 -16.23 0.96
CA ILE A 9 -12.51 -16.18 1.93
C ILE A 9 -11.16 -16.22 1.20
N GLU A 10 -10.96 -17.15 0.27
CA GLU A 10 -9.73 -17.29 -0.51
C GLU A 10 -9.37 -15.99 -1.26
N ASN A 11 -10.34 -15.37 -1.94
CA ASN A 11 -10.13 -14.11 -2.65
C ASN A 11 -9.86 -12.93 -1.71
N THR A 12 -10.53 -12.89 -0.55
CA THR A 12 -10.25 -11.88 0.48
C THR A 12 -8.82 -12.00 0.99
N PHE A 13 -8.39 -13.23 1.34
CA PHE A 13 -7.02 -13.48 1.80
C PHE A 13 -5.97 -13.21 0.71
N LEU A 14 -6.29 -13.48 -0.55
CA LEU A 14 -5.41 -13.17 -1.67
C LEU A 14 -5.13 -11.67 -1.76
N VAL A 15 -6.19 -10.84 -1.71
CA VAL A 15 -6.04 -9.37 -1.74
C VAL A 15 -5.26 -8.87 -0.54
N VAL A 16 -5.63 -9.35 0.67
CA VAL A 16 -4.94 -8.95 1.90
C VAL A 16 -3.48 -9.38 1.89
N GLY A 17 -3.19 -10.62 1.54
CA GLY A 17 -1.83 -11.16 1.49
C GLY A 17 -0.94 -10.46 0.45
N ALA A 18 -1.52 -10.06 -0.69
CA ALA A 18 -0.77 -9.33 -1.72
C ALA A 18 -0.52 -7.86 -1.36
N LEU A 19 -1.50 -7.18 -0.77
CA LEU A 19 -1.42 -5.73 -0.55
C LEU A 19 -0.92 -5.34 0.84
N PHE A 20 -1.23 -6.11 1.89
CA PHE A 20 -0.90 -5.74 3.27
C PHE A 20 0.61 -5.50 3.49
N PRO A 21 1.52 -6.38 2.99
CA PRO A 21 2.95 -6.17 3.17
C PRO A 21 3.48 -4.93 2.44
N ILE A 22 2.91 -4.59 1.27
CA ILE A 22 3.35 -3.46 0.44
C ILE A 22 2.82 -2.14 0.98
N VAL A 23 1.56 -2.11 1.38
CA VAL A 23 0.94 -0.95 2.03
C VAL A 23 1.57 -0.70 3.40
N ASN A 24 1.99 -1.78 4.08
CA ASN A 24 2.76 -1.76 5.33
C ASN A 24 2.22 -0.76 6.38
N PRO A 25 0.95 -0.87 6.79
CA PRO A 25 0.34 0.17 7.63
C PRO A 25 1.03 0.33 8.98
N ILE A 26 1.57 -0.75 9.54
CA ILE A 26 2.28 -0.73 10.84
C ILE A 26 3.66 -0.08 10.68
N GLY A 27 4.43 -0.46 9.65
CA GLY A 27 5.75 0.10 9.39
C GLY A 27 5.74 1.58 9.00
N ASN A 28 4.63 2.06 8.42
CA ASN A 28 4.46 3.47 8.08
C ASN A 28 3.94 4.32 9.27
N THR A 29 3.54 3.68 10.38
CA THR A 29 3.04 4.38 11.58
C THR A 29 4.01 5.41 12.16
N PRO A 30 5.33 5.15 12.31
CA PRO A 30 6.27 6.14 12.81
C PRO A 30 6.41 7.34 11.86
N ILE A 31 6.43 7.10 10.55
CA ILE A 31 6.52 8.15 9.54
C ILE A 31 5.25 9.02 9.60
N PHE A 32 4.08 8.39 9.72
CA PHE A 32 2.82 9.12 9.92
C PHE A 32 2.87 9.99 11.19
N LEU A 33 3.39 9.48 12.30
CA LEU A 33 3.55 10.25 13.54
C LEU A 33 4.49 11.43 13.36
N SER A 34 5.62 11.26 12.70
CA SER A 34 6.58 12.34 12.45
C SER A 34 5.98 13.45 11.60
N LEU A 35 5.25 13.11 10.54
CA LEU A 35 4.59 14.06 9.65
C LEU A 35 3.35 14.74 10.26
N THR A 36 2.83 14.18 11.35
CA THR A 36 1.67 14.74 12.06
C THR A 36 2.02 15.26 13.46
N LYS A 37 3.32 15.53 13.72
CA LYS A 37 3.77 16.23 14.94
C LYS A 37 3.02 17.56 15.06
N GLY A 38 2.48 17.87 16.24
CA GLY A 38 1.69 19.09 16.48
C GLY A 38 0.19 18.96 16.24
N LEU A 39 -0.30 17.92 15.58
CA LEU A 39 -1.74 17.69 15.47
C LEU A 39 -2.34 17.08 16.73
N SER A 40 -3.56 17.54 17.06
CA SER A 40 -4.33 16.92 18.15
C SER A 40 -4.69 15.46 17.81
N GLY A 41 -4.98 14.65 18.84
CA GLY A 41 -5.43 13.26 18.63
C GLY A 41 -6.71 13.17 17.78
N HIS A 42 -7.57 14.21 17.84
CA HIS A 42 -8.74 14.32 16.97
C HIS A 42 -8.34 14.58 15.51
N GLY A 43 -7.45 15.54 15.26
CA GLY A 43 -6.96 15.86 13.91
C GLY A 43 -6.29 14.66 13.25
N ARG A 44 -5.45 13.91 13.98
CA ARG A 44 -4.86 12.65 13.50
C ARG A 44 -5.91 11.59 13.15
N ALA A 45 -7.00 11.50 13.93
CA ALA A 45 -8.08 10.55 13.64
C ALA A 45 -8.81 10.89 12.35
N VAL A 46 -9.09 12.19 12.12
CA VAL A 46 -9.71 12.67 10.87
C VAL A 46 -8.78 12.37 9.70
N LEU A 47 -7.49 12.68 9.84
CA LEU A 47 -6.50 12.43 8.80
C LEU A 47 -6.35 10.94 8.48
N ALA A 48 -6.28 10.08 9.50
CA ALA A 48 -6.24 8.62 9.34
C ALA A 48 -7.46 8.08 8.58
N ARG A 49 -8.64 8.62 8.86
CA ARG A 49 -9.87 8.26 8.13
C ARG A 49 -9.81 8.69 6.67
N MET A 50 -9.34 9.91 6.39
CA MET A 50 -9.19 10.40 5.01
C MET A 50 -8.18 9.58 4.22
N ILE A 51 -7.03 9.23 4.81
CA ILE A 51 -6.01 8.39 4.18
C ILE A 51 -6.56 7.00 3.88
N ALA A 52 -7.28 6.40 4.82
CA ALA A 52 -7.89 5.08 4.62
C ALA A 52 -8.93 5.07 3.50
N LEU A 53 -9.76 6.12 3.42
CA LEU A 53 -10.77 6.26 2.36
C LEU A 53 -10.11 6.51 1.00
N ASN A 54 -9.14 7.42 0.92
CA ASN A 54 -8.40 7.67 -0.31
C ASN A 54 -7.66 6.41 -0.79
N GLY A 55 -7.01 5.70 0.14
CA GLY A 55 -6.34 4.43 -0.14
C GLY A 55 -7.31 3.36 -0.64
N LEU A 56 -8.49 3.24 -0.02
CA LEU A 56 -9.54 2.33 -0.47
C LEU A 56 -9.97 2.64 -1.91
N VAL A 57 -10.24 3.90 -2.22
CA VAL A 57 -10.62 4.33 -3.57
C VAL A 57 -9.54 4.02 -4.58
N LEU A 58 -8.26 4.32 -4.27
CA LEU A 58 -7.13 4.02 -5.15
C LEU A 58 -6.97 2.51 -5.39
N ILE A 59 -7.06 1.69 -4.34
CA ILE A 59 -6.94 0.23 -4.45
C ILE A 59 -8.09 -0.33 -5.29
N LEU A 60 -9.34 0.04 -4.99
CA LEU A 60 -10.50 -0.44 -5.75
C LEU A 60 -10.44 0.00 -7.23
N THR A 61 -10.10 1.26 -7.49
CA THR A 61 -9.91 1.76 -8.87
C THR A 61 -8.82 0.97 -9.58
N SER A 62 -7.71 0.70 -8.92
CA SER A 62 -6.60 -0.08 -9.49
C SER A 62 -7.03 -1.52 -9.80
N ILE A 63 -7.76 -2.18 -8.90
CA ILE A 63 -8.24 -3.56 -9.10
C ILE A 63 -9.25 -3.65 -10.25
N PHE A 64 -10.20 -2.70 -10.34
CA PHE A 64 -11.33 -2.83 -11.27
C PHE A 64 -11.11 -2.13 -12.61
N ILE A 65 -10.39 -1.02 -12.63
CA ILE A 65 -10.21 -0.16 -13.80
C ILE A 65 -8.76 -0.19 -14.30
N GLY A 66 -7.81 -0.57 -13.45
CA GLY A 66 -6.38 -0.46 -13.75
C GLY A 66 -5.96 -1.13 -15.07
N THR A 67 -6.45 -2.33 -15.36
CA THR A 67 -6.16 -3.03 -16.62
C THR A 67 -6.67 -2.29 -17.86
N HIS A 68 -7.83 -1.62 -17.75
CA HIS A 68 -8.40 -0.82 -18.84
C HIS A 68 -7.56 0.45 -19.08
N ILE A 69 -7.08 1.08 -17.99
CA ILE A 69 -6.18 2.22 -18.09
C ILE A 69 -4.88 1.81 -18.77
N LEU A 70 -4.30 0.67 -18.38
CA LEU A 70 -3.08 0.16 -19.01
C LEU A 70 -3.28 -0.13 -20.51
N ALA A 71 -4.40 -0.76 -20.86
CA ALA A 71 -4.74 -1.05 -22.25
C ALA A 71 -4.88 0.24 -23.09
N PHE A 72 -5.48 1.29 -22.51
CA PHE A 72 -5.60 2.59 -23.17
C PHE A 72 -4.23 3.22 -23.48
N PHE A 73 -3.25 3.08 -22.60
CA PHE A 73 -1.89 3.56 -22.81
C PHE A 73 -0.99 2.58 -23.57
N GLY A 74 -1.50 1.39 -23.95
CA GLY A 74 -0.70 0.36 -24.61
C GLY A 74 0.37 -0.27 -23.73
N ILE A 75 0.23 -0.17 -22.39
CA ILE A 75 1.19 -0.68 -21.41
C ILE A 75 0.77 -2.10 -21.00
N SER A 76 1.69 -3.06 -21.11
CA SER A 76 1.42 -4.42 -20.67
C SER A 76 1.59 -4.57 -19.15
N LEU A 77 0.85 -5.51 -18.56
CA LEU A 77 0.95 -5.80 -17.13
C LEU A 77 2.37 -6.15 -16.66
N PRO A 78 3.17 -6.97 -17.39
CA PRO A 78 4.55 -7.25 -16.99
C PRO A 78 5.43 -5.99 -16.91
N VAL A 79 5.22 -5.01 -17.78
CA VAL A 79 5.95 -3.72 -17.73
C VAL A 79 5.61 -2.95 -16.45
N VAL A 80 4.34 -2.94 -16.07
CA VAL A 80 3.90 -2.32 -14.79
C VAL A 80 4.48 -3.04 -13.58
N GLN A 81 4.58 -4.38 -13.63
CA GLN A 81 5.21 -5.16 -12.57
C GLN A 81 6.71 -4.83 -12.44
N VAL A 82 7.43 -4.68 -13.55
CA VAL A 82 8.84 -4.26 -13.54
C VAL A 82 8.97 -2.86 -12.93
N GLY A 83 8.24 -1.88 -13.44
CA GLY A 83 8.27 -0.50 -12.93
C GLY A 83 7.84 -0.40 -11.46
N GLY A 84 6.72 -1.04 -11.10
CA GLY A 84 6.20 -1.08 -9.74
C GLY A 84 7.16 -1.77 -8.77
N GLY A 85 7.79 -2.88 -9.19
CA GLY A 85 8.82 -3.57 -8.41
C GLY A 85 10.03 -2.70 -8.11
N LEU A 86 10.52 -1.94 -9.11
CA LEU A 86 11.61 -0.98 -8.92
C LEU A 86 11.26 0.12 -7.91
N VAL A 87 10.04 0.66 -7.98
CA VAL A 87 9.56 1.67 -7.03
C VAL A 87 9.48 1.10 -5.62
N VAL A 88 8.96 -0.13 -5.44
CA VAL A 88 8.88 -0.80 -4.14
C VAL A 88 10.29 -1.04 -3.57
N ILE A 89 11.25 -1.50 -4.38
CA ILE A 89 12.65 -1.67 -3.97
C ILE A 89 13.23 -0.33 -3.52
N SER A 90 13.06 0.72 -4.32
CA SER A 90 13.57 2.06 -4.01
C SER A 90 13.00 2.60 -2.69
N THR A 91 11.70 2.44 -2.47
CA THR A 91 11.03 2.85 -1.23
C THR A 91 11.56 2.07 -0.02
N GLY A 92 11.61 0.74 -0.11
CA GLY A 92 12.14 -0.12 0.96
C GLY A 92 13.60 0.17 1.26
N TRP A 93 14.43 0.41 0.23
CA TRP A 93 15.82 0.78 0.38
C TRP A 93 16.00 2.15 1.02
N GLY A 94 15.18 3.13 0.62
CA GLY A 94 15.13 4.45 1.25
C GLY A 94 14.86 4.35 2.76
N LEU A 95 13.83 3.59 3.15
CA LEU A 95 13.48 3.38 4.55
C LEU A 95 14.57 2.64 5.35
N LEU A 96 15.33 1.72 4.72
CA LEU A 96 16.46 1.04 5.36
C LEU A 96 17.64 1.98 5.64
N ARG A 97 17.84 3.00 4.78
CA ARG A 97 18.94 3.98 4.94
C ARG A 97 18.61 5.13 5.89
N HIS A 98 17.33 5.44 6.09
CA HIS A 98 16.86 6.45 7.03
C HIS A 98 16.91 5.89 8.46
N SER A 99 18.07 5.62 8.98
CA SER A 99 18.28 5.31 10.38
C SER A 99 19.43 6.17 10.91
N ASP A 100 19.09 6.99 11.89
CA ASP A 100 19.93 7.60 12.90
C ASP A 100 20.62 8.96 12.61
N ASP A 101 20.70 9.48 11.38
CA ASP A 101 21.44 10.74 11.12
C ASP A 101 20.62 11.95 10.64
N ASP A 102 19.33 11.79 10.34
CA ASP A 102 18.54 12.87 9.69
C ASP A 102 17.49 13.55 10.62
N ASP A 103 17.59 13.42 11.94
CA ASP A 103 16.74 14.20 12.87
C ASP A 103 17.03 15.72 12.88
N ALA A 104 18.00 16.19 12.10
CA ALA A 104 18.51 17.58 12.20
C ALA A 104 18.12 18.52 11.05
N SER A 105 17.48 18.05 9.96
CA SER A 105 17.32 18.92 8.77
C SER A 105 15.89 19.23 8.31
N ASP A 106 14.84 18.65 8.91
CA ASP A 106 13.45 18.91 8.52
C ASP A 106 12.64 19.80 9.48
N GLU A 107 13.29 20.49 10.42
CA GLU A 107 12.61 21.41 11.37
C GLU A 107 12.02 22.69 10.74
N ASP A 108 12.38 23.02 9.49
CA ASP A 108 12.02 24.31 8.88
C ASP A 108 10.70 24.34 8.07
N LYS A 109 9.89 23.25 8.10
CA LYS A 109 8.59 23.23 7.39
C LYS A 109 7.38 23.04 8.28
N GLN A 110 7.46 23.42 9.55
CA GLN A 110 6.27 23.52 10.41
C GLN A 110 5.44 24.76 10.04
N LYS A 111 4.69 24.69 8.96
CA LYS A 111 3.53 25.59 8.77
C LYS A 111 2.40 25.10 9.67
N GLU A 112 1.92 26.00 10.53
CA GLU A 112 0.68 25.82 11.29
C GLU A 112 -0.44 25.35 10.35
N CYS A 113 -0.85 24.08 10.50
CA CYS A 113 -1.89 23.50 9.66
C CYS A 113 -3.25 23.94 10.17
N HIS A 114 -3.91 24.81 9.43
CA HIS A 114 -5.34 25.09 9.60
C HIS A 114 -6.17 23.88 9.15
N GLU A 115 -7.30 23.61 9.80
CA GLU A 115 -8.20 22.46 9.50
C GLU A 115 -8.60 22.36 8.01
N ALA A 116 -8.59 23.46 7.27
CA ALA A 116 -8.87 23.49 5.83
C ALA A 116 -7.81 22.78 4.96
N ASP A 117 -6.63 22.47 5.49
CA ASP A 117 -5.51 21.90 4.73
C ASP A 117 -5.38 20.36 4.89
N TYR A 118 -6.16 19.73 5.81
CA TYR A 118 -6.11 18.29 6.05
C TYR A 118 -6.44 17.47 4.79
N SER A 119 -7.36 17.94 3.96
CA SER A 119 -7.79 17.24 2.75
C SER A 119 -6.64 17.10 1.73
N LYS A 120 -5.87 18.18 1.53
CA LYS A 120 -4.73 18.17 0.61
C LYS A 120 -3.58 17.32 1.15
N GLN A 121 -3.26 17.47 2.44
CA GLN A 121 -2.22 16.68 3.10
C GLN A 121 -2.59 15.19 3.21
N ALA A 122 -3.88 14.87 3.40
CA ALA A 122 -4.35 13.49 3.43
C ALA A 122 -4.08 12.78 2.11
N PHE A 123 -4.27 13.43 0.96
CA PHE A 123 -4.02 12.82 -0.32
C PHE A 123 -2.52 12.81 -0.66
N TYR A 124 -1.88 13.97 -0.62
CA TYR A 124 -0.44 14.12 -0.87
C TYR A 124 0.22 14.87 0.29
N PRO A 125 1.25 14.33 0.95
CA PRO A 125 2.00 13.10 0.61
C PRO A 125 1.51 11.83 1.35
N LEU A 126 0.47 11.89 2.20
CA LEU A 126 0.16 10.83 3.16
C LEU A 126 -0.51 9.59 2.54
N THR A 127 -1.45 9.77 1.60
CA THR A 127 -1.99 8.63 0.84
C THR A 127 -1.03 8.27 -0.28
N LEU A 128 -0.72 9.21 -1.17
CA LEU A 128 0.26 9.09 -2.24
C LEU A 128 1.50 9.95 -1.91
N PRO A 129 2.72 9.41 -1.90
CA PRO A 129 3.12 8.03 -2.17
C PRO A 129 3.27 7.15 -0.91
N LEU A 130 3.07 7.70 0.31
CA LEU A 130 3.47 7.04 1.56
C LEU A 130 2.71 5.74 1.83
N THR A 131 1.37 5.77 1.77
CA THR A 131 0.53 4.62 2.17
C THR A 131 0.19 3.72 0.99
N VAL A 132 -0.32 4.31 -0.10
CA VAL A 132 -0.68 3.60 -1.34
C VAL A 132 0.13 4.20 -2.47
N GLY A 133 1.34 3.70 -2.65
CA GLY A 133 2.26 4.16 -3.69
C GLY A 133 2.10 3.41 -5.01
N PRO A 134 2.90 3.75 -6.04
CA PRO A 134 2.88 3.09 -7.35
C PRO A 134 3.08 1.57 -7.27
N GLY A 135 3.84 1.08 -6.29
CA GLY A 135 4.01 -0.36 -6.04
C GLY A 135 2.71 -1.05 -5.64
N SER A 136 1.96 -0.47 -4.69
CA SER A 136 0.66 -1.00 -4.26
C SER A 136 -0.35 -0.97 -5.40
N ILE A 137 -0.33 0.09 -6.22
CA ILE A 137 -1.17 0.23 -7.42
C ILE A 137 -0.85 -0.87 -8.43
N SER A 138 0.44 -1.12 -8.71
CA SER A 138 0.88 -2.18 -9.62
C SER A 138 0.38 -3.57 -9.18
N VAL A 139 0.50 -3.87 -7.88
CA VAL A 139 0.01 -5.14 -7.33
C VAL A 139 -1.51 -5.22 -7.35
N ALA A 140 -2.22 -4.13 -7.03
CA ALA A 140 -3.67 -4.08 -7.12
C ALA A 140 -4.18 -4.33 -8.55
N ILE A 141 -3.52 -3.75 -9.56
CA ILE A 141 -3.81 -4.01 -10.98
C ILE A 141 -3.55 -5.48 -11.32
N THR A 142 -2.43 -6.05 -10.83
CA THR A 142 -2.11 -7.47 -11.04
C THR A 142 -3.17 -8.39 -10.45
N VAL A 143 -3.63 -8.11 -9.23
CA VAL A 143 -4.72 -8.85 -8.58
C VAL A 143 -6.01 -8.74 -9.41
N GLY A 144 -6.30 -7.54 -9.90
CA GLY A 144 -7.45 -7.30 -10.78
C GLY A 144 -7.35 -8.02 -12.14
N ALA A 145 -6.15 -8.10 -12.72
CA ALA A 145 -5.90 -8.76 -14.01
C ALA A 145 -6.02 -10.28 -13.94
N ASN A 146 -5.65 -10.89 -12.82
CA ASN A 146 -5.70 -12.34 -12.60
C ASN A 146 -7.13 -12.88 -12.34
N ARG A 147 -8.15 -12.12 -12.69
CA ARG A 147 -9.54 -12.60 -12.62
C ARG A 147 -9.73 -13.75 -13.59
N GLN A 148 -10.22 -14.88 -13.10
CA GLN A 148 -10.63 -15.99 -13.95
C GLN A 148 -11.93 -15.58 -14.68
N GLU A 149 -11.83 -15.33 -15.97
CA GLU A 149 -12.99 -15.08 -16.83
C GLU A 149 -13.77 -16.39 -16.97
N GLY A 150 -15.08 -16.34 -16.75
CA GLY A 150 -15.98 -17.49 -16.94
C GLY A 150 -16.40 -18.26 -15.69
N SER A 151 -16.02 -17.82 -14.50
CA SER A 151 -16.46 -18.45 -13.26
C SER A 151 -17.94 -18.15 -12.97
N GLU A 152 -18.73 -19.21 -12.70
CA GLU A 152 -20.11 -19.10 -12.17
C GLU A 152 -20.15 -18.29 -10.83
N TRP A 153 -19.00 -18.12 -10.19
CA TRP A 153 -18.78 -17.45 -8.91
C TRP A 153 -18.25 -16.01 -9.04
N ARG A 154 -18.53 -15.36 -10.17
CA ARG A 154 -18.05 -13.98 -10.45
C ARG A 154 -18.37 -12.99 -9.33
N TRP A 155 -19.55 -13.10 -8.73
CA TRP A 155 -19.96 -12.21 -7.63
C TRP A 155 -19.17 -12.43 -6.35
N THR A 156 -18.80 -13.67 -6.03
CA THR A 156 -17.98 -13.97 -4.85
C THR A 156 -16.55 -13.46 -5.01
N LEU A 157 -16.02 -13.52 -6.21
CA LEU A 157 -14.71 -12.97 -6.54
C LEU A 157 -14.70 -11.44 -6.34
N ILE A 158 -15.69 -10.74 -6.90
CA ILE A 158 -15.85 -9.29 -6.73
C ILE A 158 -16.03 -8.93 -5.24
N ALA A 159 -16.90 -9.65 -4.53
CA ALA A 159 -17.11 -9.43 -3.11
C ALA A 159 -15.85 -9.67 -2.28
N GLY A 160 -15.06 -10.70 -2.60
CA GLY A 160 -13.79 -10.98 -1.93
C GLY A 160 -12.76 -9.87 -2.16
N MET A 161 -12.67 -9.33 -3.38
CA MET A 161 -11.79 -8.19 -3.68
C MET A 161 -12.20 -6.94 -2.92
N ILE A 162 -13.49 -6.64 -2.84
CA ILE A 162 -14.01 -5.50 -2.06
C ILE A 162 -13.74 -5.71 -0.58
N LEU A 163 -14.04 -6.89 -0.02
CA LEU A 163 -13.79 -7.19 1.39
C LEU A 163 -12.30 -7.12 1.72
N GLY A 164 -11.43 -7.68 0.90
CA GLY A 164 -9.99 -7.58 1.07
C GLY A 164 -9.50 -6.14 1.09
N SER A 165 -9.99 -5.30 0.15
CA SER A 165 -9.67 -3.88 0.10
C SER A 165 -10.18 -3.13 1.33
N LEU A 166 -11.35 -3.47 1.84
CA LEU A 166 -11.89 -2.92 3.09
C LEU A 166 -11.05 -3.31 4.31
N VAL A 167 -10.55 -4.55 4.36
CA VAL A 167 -9.63 -4.99 5.42
C VAL A 167 -8.34 -4.20 5.39
N ILE A 168 -7.77 -3.94 4.19
CA ILE A 168 -6.59 -3.09 4.04
C ILE A 168 -6.89 -1.66 4.52
N ALA A 169 -7.99 -1.05 4.08
CA ALA A 169 -8.37 0.29 4.51
C ALA A 169 -8.60 0.37 6.04
N ALA A 170 -9.24 -0.64 6.62
CA ALA A 170 -9.41 -0.74 8.06
C ALA A 170 -8.06 -0.86 8.80
N SER A 171 -7.13 -1.65 8.27
CA SER A 171 -5.78 -1.77 8.84
C SER A 171 -5.00 -0.45 8.81
N ILE A 172 -5.09 0.32 7.71
CA ILE A 172 -4.52 1.66 7.61
C ILE A 172 -5.13 2.58 8.67
N TYR A 173 -6.48 2.62 8.73
CA TYR A 173 -7.18 3.43 9.70
C TYR A 173 -6.80 3.11 11.14
N LEU A 174 -6.81 1.84 11.51
CA LEU A 174 -6.49 1.39 12.88
C LEU A 174 -5.03 1.70 13.23
N SER A 175 -4.07 1.42 12.33
CA SER A 175 -2.66 1.68 12.57
C SER A 175 -2.41 3.18 12.79
N TYR A 176 -2.98 4.06 11.96
CA TYR A 176 -2.78 5.50 12.08
C TYR A 176 -3.62 6.12 13.20
N ARG A 177 -4.82 5.63 13.44
CA ARG A 177 -5.67 6.07 14.56
C ARG A 177 -5.04 5.81 15.91
N PHE A 178 -4.39 4.67 16.05
CA PHE A 178 -3.73 4.25 17.28
C PHE A 178 -2.20 4.44 17.25
N ALA A 179 -1.67 5.15 16.25
CA ALA A 179 -0.25 5.38 16.04
C ALA A 179 0.48 5.84 17.32
N GLU A 180 -0.10 6.81 18.03
CA GLU A 180 0.48 7.35 19.26
C GLU A 180 0.54 6.32 20.39
N ARG A 181 -0.45 5.44 20.50
CA ARG A 181 -0.43 4.35 21.48
C ARG A 181 0.60 3.30 21.10
N ILE A 182 0.68 2.96 19.81
CA ILE A 182 1.65 2.01 19.27
C ILE A 182 3.07 2.53 19.55
N GLY A 183 3.36 3.79 19.23
CA GLY A 183 4.66 4.41 19.49
C GLY A 183 5.04 4.42 20.97
N ARG A 184 4.11 4.82 21.86
CA ARG A 184 4.36 4.83 23.31
C ARG A 184 4.56 3.44 23.92
N THR A 185 3.85 2.43 23.42
CA THR A 185 3.90 1.07 23.97
C THR A 185 5.15 0.33 23.52
N LEU A 186 5.57 0.52 22.28
CA LEU A 186 6.73 -0.17 21.69
C LEU A 186 8.05 0.51 22.05
N GLY A 187 8.04 1.82 22.24
CA GLY A 187 9.25 2.62 22.42
C GLY A 187 10.08 2.74 21.13
N ASP A 188 11.06 3.66 21.14
CA ASP A 188 11.82 4.02 19.93
C ASP A 188 12.64 2.85 19.37
N SER A 189 13.27 2.05 20.25
CA SER A 189 14.09 0.91 19.83
C SER A 189 13.29 -0.17 19.11
N ALA A 190 12.10 -0.55 19.64
CA ALA A 190 11.25 -1.55 18.98
C ALA A 190 10.65 -1.01 17.69
N MET A 191 10.33 0.29 17.66
CA MET A 191 9.83 0.94 16.45
C MET A 191 10.86 0.94 15.32
N ASN A 192 12.13 1.22 15.63
CA ASN A 192 13.23 1.14 14.67
C ASN A 192 13.44 -0.28 14.12
N VAL A 193 13.33 -1.30 14.98
CA VAL A 193 13.40 -2.71 14.55
C VAL A 193 12.25 -3.05 13.59
N ILE A 194 11.02 -2.62 13.90
CA ILE A 194 9.85 -2.84 13.04
C ILE A 194 10.05 -2.17 11.68
N ILE A 195 10.54 -0.92 11.65
CA ILE A 195 10.82 -0.21 10.39
C ILE A 195 11.84 -0.99 9.58
N ARG A 196 12.96 -1.40 10.17
CA ARG A 196 14.04 -2.12 9.46
C ARG A 196 13.57 -3.46 8.89
N ILE A 197 12.86 -4.28 9.70
CA ILE A 197 12.32 -5.57 9.24
C ILE A 197 11.30 -5.36 8.13
N SER A 198 10.35 -4.43 8.33
CA SER A 198 9.34 -4.13 7.32
C SER A 198 9.94 -3.61 6.02
N SER A 199 10.95 -2.75 6.10
CA SER A 199 11.67 -2.22 4.94
C SER A 199 12.42 -3.31 4.18
N PHE A 200 13.08 -4.24 4.88
CA PHE A 200 13.74 -5.40 4.27
C PHE A 200 12.73 -6.30 3.55
N ILE A 201 11.60 -6.62 4.19
CA ILE A 201 10.51 -7.40 3.57
C ILE A 201 10.00 -6.67 2.32
N LEU A 202 9.85 -5.35 2.39
CA LEU A 202 9.39 -4.54 1.26
C LEU A 202 10.35 -4.63 0.08
N VAL A 203 11.68 -4.58 0.31
CA VAL A 203 12.68 -4.78 -0.74
C VAL A 203 12.55 -6.18 -1.37
N CYS A 204 12.42 -7.23 -0.54
CA CYS A 204 12.24 -8.60 -1.04
C CYS A 204 10.98 -8.75 -1.91
N ILE A 205 9.87 -8.15 -1.49
CA ILE A 205 8.62 -8.14 -2.25
C ILE A 205 8.80 -7.39 -3.58
N GLY A 206 9.48 -6.24 -3.56
CA GLY A 206 9.78 -5.47 -4.77
C GLY A 206 10.61 -6.27 -5.78
N VAL A 207 11.62 -6.99 -5.30
CA VAL A 207 12.43 -7.92 -6.13
C VAL A 207 11.55 -9.02 -6.72
N GLN A 208 10.63 -9.61 -5.94
CA GLN A 208 9.73 -10.65 -6.43
C GLN A 208 8.77 -10.13 -7.51
N ILE A 209 8.19 -8.94 -7.33
CA ILE A 209 7.30 -8.32 -8.32
C ILE A 209 8.06 -8.03 -9.61
N LEU A 210 9.26 -7.46 -9.51
CA LEU A 210 10.14 -7.17 -10.64
C LEU A 210 10.49 -8.45 -11.39
N TRP A 211 10.88 -9.51 -10.68
CA TRP A 211 11.20 -10.80 -11.27
C TRP A 211 10.02 -11.41 -12.02
N ASN A 212 8.81 -11.35 -11.47
CA ASN A 212 7.61 -11.85 -12.11
C ASN A 212 7.33 -11.12 -13.44
N GLY A 213 7.45 -9.79 -13.46
CA GLY A 213 7.33 -8.99 -14.67
C GLY A 213 8.42 -9.32 -15.70
N LEU A 214 9.68 -9.33 -15.27
CA LEU A 214 10.82 -9.58 -16.13
C LEU A 214 10.80 -10.99 -16.72
N SER A 215 10.52 -12.01 -15.92
CA SER A 215 10.43 -13.40 -16.39
C SER A 215 9.34 -13.60 -17.45
N THR A 216 8.22 -12.89 -17.30
CA THR A 216 7.13 -12.91 -18.28
C THR A 216 7.55 -12.24 -19.60
N LEU A 217 8.22 -11.08 -19.53
CA LEU A 217 8.74 -10.39 -20.72
C LEU A 217 9.83 -11.23 -21.43
N LEU A 218 10.73 -11.85 -20.68
CA LEU A 218 11.78 -12.72 -21.27
C LEU A 218 11.19 -13.93 -22.00
N ARG A 219 10.13 -14.53 -21.48
CA ARG A 219 9.45 -15.66 -22.13
C ARG A 219 8.78 -15.25 -23.46
N THR A 220 8.40 -13.99 -23.64
CA THR A 220 7.84 -13.51 -24.91
C THR A 220 8.93 -13.27 -25.97
N VAL A 221 10.17 -12.99 -25.55
CA VAL A 221 11.30 -12.69 -26.44
C VAL A 221 12.13 -13.95 -26.77
N LEU A 222 12.21 -14.89 -25.85
CA LEU A 222 12.94 -16.17 -25.98
C LEU A 222 11.93 -17.32 -26.07
N PRO A 223 11.23 -17.50 -27.19
CA PRO A 223 10.40 -18.69 -27.39
C PRO A 223 11.32 -19.93 -27.36
N ARG A 224 10.90 -20.97 -26.62
CA ARG A 224 11.58 -22.28 -26.63
C ARG A 224 11.46 -22.94 -27.97
#